data_d61bbeaad6448c84c9f7481e5c7a27b9
#
_entry.id   d61bbeaad6448c84c9f7481e5c7a27b9
#
_cell.length_a   1.000
_cell.length_b   1.000
_cell.length_c   1.000
_cell.angle_alpha   90.00
_cell.angle_beta   90.00
_cell.angle_gamma   90.00
#
_symmetry.space_group_name_H-M   'P 1'
#
loop_
_entity.id
_entity.type
_entity.pdbx_description
1 polymer ?
#
loop_
_entity_poly.entity_id
_entity_poly.type
_entity_poly.pdbx_seq_one_letter_code
_entity_poly.pdbx_strand_id
1 'polypeptide(L)'
;MGSELNLAGRKLVQVALTCRDLDRSRNFYRDTLGLPLLFETNGMLFFQLHGMRLMLGKERQPGTPIGGSVVYFDAPDIDALGPALEAKGVQFHGPAQVLQRTEKHELKLRAFDDPDGNALALMGMVPKN
;
A
#
# COMPACT_ATOMS: atom_id res chain seq x y z
N MET A 1 36.70 -3.00 2.90
CA MET A 1 36.20 -2.94 2.83
C MET A 1 35.18 -2.54 3.20
N GLY A 2 34.49 -2.45 2.98
CA GLY A 2 33.20 -2.29 3.32
C GLY A 2 32.81 -1.46 4.46
N SER A 3 33.59 -0.77 4.99
CA SER A 3 33.23 0.06 6.13
C SER A 3 32.64 1.40 5.72
N GLU A 4 32.30 1.56 4.46
CA GLU A 4 31.70 2.80 4.01
C GLU A 4 30.31 2.99 4.61
N LEU A 5 30.05 4.19 5.11
CA LEU A 5 28.72 4.56 5.60
C LEU A 5 27.88 5.04 4.44
N ASN A 6 26.91 4.21 4.06
CA ASN A 6 25.98 4.52 2.96
C ASN A 6 24.66 3.81 3.20
N LEU A 7 23.73 3.88 2.26
CA LEU A 7 22.40 3.28 2.41
C LEU A 7 22.29 1.89 1.82
N ALA A 8 23.33 1.41 1.17
CA ALA A 8 23.28 0.09 0.57
C ALA A 8 23.05 -0.99 1.64
N GLY A 9 22.16 -1.91 1.38
CA GLY A 9 21.87 -3.01 2.30
C GLY A 9 20.99 -2.65 3.48
N ARG A 10 20.60 -1.37 3.64
CA ARG A 10 19.71 -0.99 4.73
C ARG A 10 18.26 -1.24 4.34
N LYS A 11 17.46 -1.61 5.32
CA LYS A 11 16.03 -1.83 5.11
C LYS A 11 15.31 -0.50 4.99
N LEU A 12 14.27 -0.48 4.17
CA LEU A 12 13.29 0.59 4.22
C LEU A 12 12.35 0.24 5.38
N VAL A 13 12.23 1.14 6.37
CA VAL A 13 11.50 0.81 7.61
C VAL A 13 10.15 1.50 7.71
N GLN A 14 9.92 2.54 6.94
CA GLN A 14 8.66 3.27 7.02
C GLN A 14 8.41 4.03 5.74
N VAL A 15 7.13 4.04 5.32
CA VAL A 15 6.62 4.87 4.23
C VAL A 15 5.54 5.75 4.83
N ALA A 16 5.56 7.04 4.50
CA ALA A 16 4.58 7.99 4.98
C ALA A 16 3.73 8.51 3.82
N LEU A 17 2.41 8.52 4.04
CA LEU A 17 1.44 9.10 3.12
C LEU A 17 0.68 10.19 3.84
N THR A 18 0.12 11.13 3.09
CA THR A 18 -0.67 12.22 3.65
C THR A 18 -2.15 11.93 3.52
N CYS A 19 -2.92 12.27 4.55
CA CYS A 19 -4.37 12.16 4.52
C CYS A 19 -5.01 13.45 5.00
N ARG A 20 -6.30 13.62 4.71
CA ARG A 20 -7.05 14.79 5.16
C ARG A 20 -7.94 14.50 6.35
N ASP A 21 -8.41 13.27 6.47
CA ASP A 21 -9.34 12.85 7.52
C ASP A 21 -8.82 11.59 8.17
N LEU A 22 -8.32 11.72 9.40
CA LEU A 22 -7.72 10.57 10.12
C LEU A 22 -8.71 9.44 10.35
N ASP A 23 -9.96 9.77 10.69
CA ASP A 23 -10.97 8.74 10.96
C ASP A 23 -11.27 7.94 9.69
N ARG A 24 -11.40 8.62 8.57
CA ARG A 24 -11.65 7.97 7.29
C ARG A 24 -10.49 7.09 6.88
N SER A 25 -9.25 7.58 7.04
CA SER A 25 -8.05 6.82 6.73
C SER A 25 -7.89 5.63 7.66
N ARG A 26 -8.17 5.82 8.97
CA ARG A 26 -8.10 4.71 9.92
C ARG A 26 -9.05 3.59 9.51
N ASN A 27 -10.29 3.94 9.19
CA ASN A 27 -11.28 2.95 8.79
C ASN A 27 -10.87 2.24 7.51
N PHE A 28 -10.33 2.97 6.55
CA PHE A 28 -9.91 2.37 5.28
C PHE A 28 -8.75 1.40 5.50
N TYR A 29 -7.68 1.84 6.11
CA TYR A 29 -6.47 1.00 6.25
C TYR A 29 -6.67 -0.13 7.26
N ARG A 30 -7.33 0.13 8.38
CA ARG A 30 -7.56 -0.88 9.40
C ARG A 30 -8.69 -1.83 9.04
N ASP A 31 -9.85 -1.28 8.70
CA ASP A 31 -11.06 -2.09 8.56
C ASP A 31 -11.25 -2.64 7.16
N THR A 32 -11.00 -1.82 6.14
CA THR A 32 -11.15 -2.26 4.74
C THR A 32 -9.96 -3.08 4.28
N LEU A 33 -8.75 -2.57 4.48
CA LEU A 33 -7.55 -3.28 4.05
C LEU A 33 -7.05 -4.29 5.07
N GLY A 34 -7.46 -4.17 6.33
CA GLY A 34 -7.09 -5.14 7.35
C GLY A 34 -5.72 -4.97 7.95
N LEU A 35 -5.11 -3.79 7.84
CA LEU A 35 -3.80 -3.56 8.42
C LEU A 35 -3.88 -3.35 9.92
N PRO A 36 -3.02 -4.03 10.71
CA PRO A 36 -2.99 -3.79 12.16
C PRO A 36 -2.55 -2.37 12.47
N LEU A 37 -3.37 -1.65 13.23
CA LEU A 37 -3.02 -0.33 13.72
C LEU A 37 -2.15 -0.49 14.97
N LEU A 38 -0.92 0.04 14.91
CA LEU A 38 0.01 -0.04 16.04
C LEU A 38 -0.30 1.00 17.08
N PHE A 39 -0.40 2.26 16.66
CA PHE A 39 -0.69 3.37 17.56
C PHE A 39 -1.01 4.63 16.76
N GLU A 40 -1.56 5.61 17.45
CA GLU A 40 -1.82 6.95 16.92
C GLU A 40 -1.16 7.98 17.82
N THR A 41 -0.60 9.00 17.25
CA THR A 41 -0.04 10.12 18.00
C THR A 41 0.06 11.36 17.10
N ASN A 42 -0.31 12.51 17.64
CA ASN A 42 -0.09 13.81 17.00
C ASN A 42 -0.54 13.88 15.53
N GLY A 43 -1.73 13.35 15.23
CA GLY A 43 -2.27 13.39 13.87
C GLY A 43 -1.63 12.38 12.94
N MET A 44 -1.02 11.34 13.46
CA MET A 44 -0.39 10.28 12.68
C MET A 44 -0.93 8.92 13.09
N LEU A 45 -1.14 8.08 12.08
CA LEU A 45 -1.56 6.68 12.25
C LEU A 45 -0.41 5.79 11.80
N PHE A 46 -0.06 4.80 12.61
CA PHE A 46 1.02 3.88 12.28
C PHE A 46 0.48 2.47 12.15
N PHE A 47 0.67 1.89 10.98
CA PHE A 47 0.21 0.54 10.67
C PHE A 47 1.38 -0.41 10.49
N GLN A 48 1.22 -1.64 10.93
CA GLN A 48 2.25 -2.67 10.77
C GLN A 48 2.12 -3.34 9.41
N LEU A 49 3.23 -3.38 8.69
CA LEU A 49 3.41 -4.23 7.53
C LEU A 49 4.56 -5.19 7.84
N HIS A 50 4.69 -6.23 7.02
CA HIS A 50 5.79 -7.16 7.23
C HIS A 50 7.14 -6.45 7.00
N GLY A 51 7.89 -6.27 8.08
CA GLY A 51 9.22 -5.66 8.02
C GLY A 51 9.25 -4.14 7.88
N MET A 52 8.10 -3.46 7.88
CA MET A 52 8.07 -2.01 7.81
C MET A 52 6.75 -1.45 8.35
N ARG A 53 6.70 -0.13 8.49
CA ARG A 53 5.47 0.55 8.91
C ARG A 53 4.95 1.44 7.80
N LEU A 54 3.63 1.53 7.72
CA LEU A 54 2.97 2.52 6.89
C LEU A 54 2.39 3.57 7.82
N MET A 55 2.73 4.85 7.59
CA MET A 55 2.25 5.95 8.40
C MET A 55 1.34 6.84 7.57
N LEU A 56 0.17 7.17 8.09
CA LEU A 56 -0.72 8.18 7.52
C LEU A 56 -0.63 9.42 8.40
N GLY A 57 -0.21 10.55 7.83
CA GLY A 57 -0.12 11.79 8.55
C GLY A 57 -1.14 12.79 8.04
N LYS A 58 -1.89 13.42 8.96
CA LYS A 58 -2.84 14.44 8.56
C LYS A 58 -2.09 15.63 7.97
N GLU A 59 -2.63 16.20 6.89
CA GLU A 59 -2.05 17.37 6.26
C GLU A 59 -1.89 18.50 7.27
N ARG A 60 -0.76 19.20 7.19
CA ARG A 60 -0.47 20.29 8.12
C ARG A 60 -1.19 21.56 7.73
N GLN A 61 -1.42 21.74 6.45
CA GLN A 61 -2.11 22.92 5.91
C GLN A 61 -3.14 22.44 4.90
N PRO A 62 -4.33 23.08 4.88
CA PRO A 62 -5.34 22.76 3.86
C PRO A 62 -4.77 22.93 2.46
N GLY A 63 -5.08 21.97 1.57
CA GLY A 63 -4.61 22.01 0.21
C GLY A 63 -3.22 21.44 -0.02
N THR A 64 -2.61 20.82 0.99
CA THR A 64 -1.35 20.12 0.82
C THR A 64 -1.51 19.04 -0.28
N PRO A 65 -0.62 19.01 -1.29
CA PRO A 65 -0.71 17.98 -2.33
C PRO A 65 -0.61 16.58 -1.74
N ILE A 66 -1.43 15.67 -2.27
CA ILE A 66 -1.45 14.27 -1.86
C ILE A 66 -1.11 13.41 -3.07
N GLY A 67 -0.33 12.34 -2.83
CA GLY A 67 0.08 11.44 -3.88
C GLY A 67 1.54 11.62 -4.25
N GLY A 68 1.87 11.26 -5.49
CA GLY A 68 3.24 11.34 -5.99
C GLY A 68 4.04 10.06 -5.79
N SER A 69 3.53 9.11 -5.01
CA SER A 69 4.16 7.80 -4.80
C SER A 69 3.10 6.73 -4.97
N VAL A 70 3.55 5.52 -5.27
CA VAL A 70 2.66 4.36 -5.32
C VAL A 70 3.18 3.34 -4.30
N VAL A 71 2.29 2.85 -3.45
CA VAL A 71 2.63 1.83 -2.47
C VAL A 71 2.13 0.49 -2.99
N TYR A 72 3.04 -0.46 -3.14
CA TYR A 72 2.72 -1.78 -3.66
C TYR A 72 2.67 -2.79 -2.51
N PHE A 73 1.56 -3.53 -2.44
CA PHE A 73 1.40 -4.63 -1.49
C PHE A 73 1.65 -5.94 -2.21
N ASP A 74 2.47 -6.79 -1.62
CA ASP A 74 2.74 -8.11 -2.17
C ASP A 74 1.47 -8.96 -2.11
N ALA A 75 1.04 -9.47 -3.25
CA ALA A 75 -0.22 -10.20 -3.35
C ALA A 75 -0.10 -11.35 -4.36
N PRO A 76 0.57 -12.46 -3.97
CA PRO A 76 0.58 -13.65 -4.83
C PRO A 76 -0.83 -14.23 -5.02
N ASP A 77 -1.74 -13.88 -4.12
CA ASP A 77 -3.17 -14.25 -4.16
C ASP A 77 -4.04 -13.16 -4.78
N ILE A 78 -3.47 -12.34 -5.67
CA ILE A 78 -4.16 -11.16 -6.25
C ILE A 78 -5.51 -11.52 -6.88
N ASP A 79 -5.63 -12.70 -7.49
CA ASP A 79 -6.86 -13.10 -8.17
C ASP A 79 -8.02 -13.37 -7.19
N ALA A 80 -7.70 -13.69 -5.93
CA ALA A 80 -8.70 -13.86 -4.87
C ALA A 80 -8.84 -12.58 -4.04
N LEU A 81 -7.73 -11.91 -3.78
CA LEU A 81 -7.72 -10.73 -2.91
C LEU A 81 -8.44 -9.54 -3.56
N GLY A 82 -8.26 -9.35 -4.88
CA GLY A 82 -8.92 -8.25 -5.58
C GLY A 82 -10.44 -8.26 -5.39
N PRO A 83 -11.13 -9.35 -5.75
CA PRO A 83 -12.58 -9.43 -5.52
C PRO A 83 -12.97 -9.30 -4.04
N ALA A 84 -12.17 -9.83 -3.12
CA ALA A 84 -12.46 -9.70 -1.69
C ALA A 84 -12.42 -8.25 -1.23
N LEU A 85 -11.45 -7.47 -1.73
CA LEU A 85 -11.38 -6.05 -1.41
C LEU A 85 -12.49 -5.25 -2.10
N GLU A 86 -12.86 -5.63 -3.33
CA GLU A 86 -14.00 -5.00 -3.99
C GLU A 86 -15.28 -5.19 -3.18
N ALA A 87 -15.46 -6.35 -2.58
CA ALA A 87 -16.62 -6.62 -1.73
C ALA A 87 -16.65 -5.74 -0.48
N LYS A 88 -15.49 -5.22 -0.07
CA LYS A 88 -15.39 -4.28 1.06
C LYS A 88 -15.43 -2.82 0.61
N GLY A 89 -15.64 -2.56 -0.66
CA GLY A 89 -15.81 -1.20 -1.18
C GLY A 89 -14.59 -0.60 -1.86
N VAL A 90 -13.50 -1.36 -2.01
CA VAL A 90 -12.35 -0.86 -2.76
C VAL A 90 -12.69 -0.76 -4.23
N GLN A 91 -12.39 0.39 -4.83
CA GLN A 91 -12.63 0.63 -6.25
C GLN A 91 -11.30 0.59 -6.99
N PHE A 92 -11.10 -0.49 -7.74
CA PHE A 92 -9.90 -0.63 -8.55
C PHE A 92 -10.03 0.17 -9.84
N HIS A 93 -8.88 0.56 -10.40
CA HIS A 93 -8.83 1.30 -11.67
C HIS A 93 -9.10 0.44 -12.89
N GLY A 94 -9.30 -0.85 -12.70
CA GLY A 94 -9.59 -1.79 -13.77
C GLY A 94 -9.27 -3.20 -13.35
N PRO A 95 -9.32 -4.15 -14.28
CA PRO A 95 -8.94 -5.52 -13.99
C PRO A 95 -7.44 -5.65 -13.78
N ALA A 96 -7.01 -6.77 -13.22
CA ALA A 96 -5.59 -7.05 -13.05
C ALA A 96 -4.89 -7.07 -14.42
N GLN A 97 -3.73 -6.42 -14.47
CA GLN A 97 -2.89 -6.39 -15.66
C GLN A 97 -1.74 -7.36 -15.50
N VAL A 98 -1.42 -8.08 -16.58
CA VAL A 98 -0.25 -8.95 -16.62
C VAL A 98 0.92 -8.11 -17.14
N LEU A 99 1.89 -7.85 -16.25
CA LEU A 99 3.06 -7.04 -16.60
C LEU A 99 4.17 -7.88 -17.25
N GLN A 100 4.27 -9.13 -16.85
CA GLN A 100 5.32 -10.01 -17.34
C GLN A 100 4.84 -11.45 -17.28
N ARG A 101 5.21 -12.24 -18.28
CA ARG A 101 4.94 -13.67 -18.29
C ARG A 101 6.26 -14.41 -18.31
N THR A 102 6.37 -15.38 -17.44
CA THR A 102 7.47 -16.35 -17.47
C THR A 102 6.87 -17.71 -17.86
N GLU A 103 7.71 -18.72 -17.92
CA GLU A 103 7.24 -20.06 -18.25
C GLU A 103 6.20 -20.57 -17.26
N LYS A 104 6.37 -20.27 -15.97
CA LYS A 104 5.53 -20.84 -14.90
C LYS A 104 4.66 -19.82 -14.18
N HIS A 105 4.89 -18.52 -14.39
CA HIS A 105 4.23 -17.48 -13.62
C HIS A 105 3.83 -16.29 -14.48
N GLU A 106 2.91 -15.51 -13.95
CA GLU A 106 2.56 -14.18 -14.47
C GLU A 106 2.69 -13.16 -13.35
N LEU A 107 3.37 -12.06 -13.62
CA LEU A 107 3.43 -10.94 -12.70
C LEU A 107 2.22 -10.05 -12.95
N LYS A 108 1.33 -9.95 -11.98
CA LYS A 108 0.08 -9.18 -12.10
C LYS A 108 0.10 -7.97 -11.21
N LEU A 109 -0.62 -6.94 -11.66
CA LEU A 109 -0.77 -5.69 -10.93
C LEU A 109 -2.21 -5.22 -11.03
N ARG A 110 -2.74 -4.68 -9.94
CA ARG A 110 -4.06 -4.07 -9.90
C ARG A 110 -4.04 -2.87 -8.98
N ALA A 111 -4.32 -1.69 -9.52
CA ALA A 111 -4.18 -0.43 -8.81
C ALA A 111 -5.51 0.09 -8.29
N PHE A 112 -5.45 0.79 -7.16
CA PHE A 112 -6.59 1.45 -6.55
C PHE A 112 -6.10 2.67 -5.78
N ASP A 113 -7.04 3.50 -5.33
CA ASP A 113 -6.69 4.67 -4.52
C ASP A 113 -7.23 4.52 -3.11
N ASP A 114 -6.56 5.18 -2.17
CA ASP A 114 -7.13 5.35 -0.84
C ASP A 114 -8.16 6.51 -0.88
N PRO A 115 -8.86 6.82 0.23
CA PRO A 115 -9.88 7.87 0.23
C PRO A 115 -9.37 9.26 -0.13
N ASP A 116 -8.09 9.53 0.01
CA ASP A 116 -7.49 10.83 -0.29
C ASP A 116 -6.82 10.89 -1.66
N GLY A 117 -6.86 9.78 -2.41
CA GLY A 117 -6.23 9.73 -3.72
C GLY A 117 -4.78 9.26 -3.70
N ASN A 118 -4.29 8.74 -2.57
CA ASN A 118 -2.99 8.09 -2.56
C ASN A 118 -3.06 6.82 -3.41
N ALA A 119 -2.09 6.63 -4.29
CA ALA A 119 -2.06 5.49 -5.19
C ALA A 119 -1.53 4.25 -4.48
N LEU A 120 -2.29 3.18 -4.53
CA LEU A 120 -1.94 1.90 -3.96
C LEU A 120 -2.06 0.82 -5.04
N ALA A 121 -1.39 -0.28 -4.87
CA ALA A 121 -1.49 -1.37 -5.83
C ALA A 121 -1.23 -2.72 -5.17
N LEU A 122 -1.88 -3.73 -5.71
CA LEU A 122 -1.54 -5.12 -5.44
C LEU A 122 -0.58 -5.57 -6.54
N MET A 123 0.46 -6.31 -6.18
CA MET A 123 1.38 -6.86 -7.15
C MET A 123 1.82 -8.24 -6.70
N GLY A 124 1.75 -9.22 -7.57
CA GLY A 124 2.13 -10.56 -7.21
C GLY A 124 2.47 -11.45 -8.38
N MET A 125 3.34 -12.40 -8.11
CA MET A 125 3.65 -13.47 -9.06
C MET A 125 2.62 -14.57 -8.86
N VAL A 126 1.87 -14.86 -9.91
CA VAL A 126 0.79 -15.83 -9.87
C VAL A 126 1.19 -17.03 -10.71
N PRO A 127 1.13 -18.26 -10.17
CA PRO A 127 1.43 -19.43 -10.97
C PRO A 127 0.47 -19.56 -12.15
N LYS A 128 1.00 -19.97 -13.30
CA LYS A 128 0.18 -20.28 -14.46
C LYS A 128 -0.40 -21.68 -14.29
N ASN A 129 -1.59 -21.86 -14.78
CA ASN A 129 -2.26 -23.15 -14.77
C ASN A 129 -1.82 -24.03 -15.93
#